data_d30beb071416d936356e3a34d27ed447
#
_entry.id   d30beb071416d936356e3a34d27ed447
#
_cell.length_a   1.000
_cell.length_b   1.000
_cell.length_c   1.000
_cell.angle_alpha   90.00
_cell.angle_beta   90.00
_cell.angle_gamma   90.00
#
_symmetry.space_group_name_H-M   'P 1'
#
loop_
_entity.id
_entity.type
_entity.pdbx_description
1 polymer ?
#
loop_
_entity_poly.entity_id
_entity_poly.type
_entity_poly.pdbx_seq_one_letter_code
_entity_poly.pdbx_strand_id
1 'polypeptide(L)'
;MIAVILSGHGGFASGLAKAVFQVIGEQPQFKFIDFPEEATTPQLEQAMREAMEEIDSGEGIVFLTDLLGGTPFRTASLLSQERDDIEVVTGTNMQMAAEMLLERDELSLVEFRQQAVECGYRGITSLAAEMEHKAPIADTVEEDGI
;
A
#
# COMPACT_ATOMS: atom_id res chain seq x y z
N MET A 1 -4.86 2.96 -15.33
CA MET A 1 -4.16 2.29 -14.21
C MET A 1 -4.67 2.86 -12.89
N ILE A 2 -4.95 2.01 -11.93
CA ILE A 2 -5.37 2.44 -10.61
C ILE A 2 -4.25 3.25 -9.96
N ALA A 3 -4.58 4.42 -9.43
CA ALA A 3 -3.61 5.28 -8.76
C ALA A 3 -3.47 4.82 -7.29
N VAL A 4 -2.25 4.84 -6.77
CA VAL A 4 -1.99 4.39 -5.40
C VAL A 4 -1.31 5.50 -4.62
N ILE A 5 -1.84 5.79 -3.43
CA ILE A 5 -1.27 6.78 -2.53
C ILE A 5 -0.96 6.08 -1.21
N LEU A 6 0.32 6.09 -0.85
CA LEU A 6 0.80 5.48 0.38
C LEU A 6 0.99 6.57 1.43
N SER A 7 0.44 6.40 2.61
CA SER A 7 0.58 7.42 3.65
C SER A 7 0.68 6.77 5.02
N GLY A 8 1.47 7.37 5.90
CA GLY A 8 1.65 6.84 7.24
C GLY A 8 2.37 7.82 8.13
N HIS A 9 2.44 7.46 9.41
CA HIS A 9 3.04 8.30 10.44
C HIS A 9 4.54 8.44 10.22
N GLY A 10 5.08 9.59 10.64
CA GLY A 10 6.51 9.83 10.55
C GLY A 10 6.98 9.64 9.12
N GLY A 11 8.07 8.92 8.95
CA GLY A 11 8.62 8.62 7.64
C GLY A 11 8.22 7.27 7.10
N PHE A 12 7.09 6.72 7.55
CA PHE A 12 6.67 5.40 7.11
C PHE A 12 6.52 5.35 5.59
N ALA A 13 5.82 6.32 5.01
CA ALA A 13 5.50 6.27 3.58
C ALA A 13 6.77 6.44 2.74
N SER A 14 7.60 7.42 3.06
CA SER A 14 8.81 7.63 2.26
C SER A 14 9.78 6.48 2.41
N GLY A 15 9.89 5.91 3.62
CA GLY A 15 10.78 4.77 3.83
C GLY A 15 10.31 3.53 3.11
N LEU A 16 9.02 3.25 3.19
CA LEU A 16 8.48 2.08 2.51
C LEU A 16 8.56 2.25 1.00
N ALA A 17 8.28 3.45 0.49
CA ALA A 17 8.38 3.70 -0.95
C ALA A 17 9.81 3.48 -1.43
N LYS A 18 10.78 3.95 -0.66
CA LYS A 18 12.18 3.76 -1.04
C LYS A 18 12.51 2.27 -1.12
N ALA A 19 12.03 1.48 -0.16
CA ALA A 19 12.26 0.04 -0.18
C ALA A 19 11.57 -0.62 -1.38
N VAL A 20 10.35 -0.18 -1.68
CA VAL A 20 9.61 -0.71 -2.83
C VAL A 20 10.38 -0.43 -4.12
N PHE A 21 10.86 0.80 -4.28
CA PHE A 21 11.61 1.17 -5.49
C PHE A 21 12.87 0.33 -5.64
N GLN A 22 13.48 -0.05 -4.52
CA GLN A 22 14.66 -0.89 -4.58
C GLN A 22 14.34 -2.27 -5.15
N VAL A 23 13.15 -2.78 -4.85
CA VAL A 23 12.78 -4.14 -5.24
C VAL A 23 12.14 -4.18 -6.63
N ILE A 24 11.26 -3.25 -6.93
CA ILE A 24 10.50 -3.31 -8.19
C ILE A 24 10.69 -2.09 -9.09
N GLY A 25 11.55 -1.15 -8.71
CA GLY A 25 11.78 0.05 -9.49
C GLY A 25 10.73 1.11 -9.25
N GLU A 26 10.92 2.28 -9.85
CA GLU A 26 9.98 3.37 -9.71
C GLU A 26 8.65 3.01 -10.37
N GLN A 27 7.58 3.52 -9.81
CA GLN A 27 6.24 3.16 -10.24
C GLN A 27 5.47 4.40 -10.71
N PRO A 28 4.76 4.31 -11.84
CA PRO A 28 3.93 5.43 -12.28
C PRO A 28 2.68 5.51 -11.42
N GLN A 29 2.05 6.67 -11.43
CA GLN A 29 0.79 6.91 -10.73
C GLN A 29 0.83 6.37 -9.30
N PHE A 30 1.89 6.74 -8.60
CA PHE A 30 2.13 6.33 -7.23
C PHE A 30 2.72 7.51 -6.49
N LYS A 31 2.12 7.86 -5.35
CA LYS A 31 2.59 8.93 -4.50
C LYS A 31 2.72 8.42 -3.08
N PHE A 32 3.64 8.99 -2.33
CA PHE A 32 3.76 8.66 -0.92
C PHE A 32 3.78 9.96 -0.12
N ILE A 33 3.08 9.96 1.01
CA ILE A 33 2.88 11.15 1.82
C ILE A 33 3.16 10.81 3.25
N ASP A 34 4.20 11.40 3.82
CA ASP A 34 4.55 11.23 5.22
C ASP A 34 3.64 12.09 6.09
N PHE A 35 3.50 11.69 7.34
CA PHE A 35 2.77 12.47 8.33
C PHE A 35 3.69 12.67 9.53
N PRO A 36 4.63 13.62 9.45
CA PRO A 36 5.57 13.86 10.54
C PRO A 36 4.88 14.49 11.74
N GLU A 37 5.56 14.42 12.87
CA GLU A 37 4.97 14.84 14.13
C GLU A 37 4.46 16.27 14.09
N GLU A 38 5.15 17.14 13.40
CA GLU A 38 4.79 18.56 13.37
C GLU A 38 3.70 18.88 12.34
N ALA A 39 3.29 17.93 11.52
CA ALA A 39 2.28 18.17 10.50
C ALA A 39 0.88 18.13 11.13
N THR A 40 -0.03 18.87 10.52
CA THR A 40 -1.42 18.91 10.99
C THR A 40 -2.29 18.09 10.07
N THR A 41 -3.47 17.72 10.57
CA THR A 41 -4.44 17.00 9.77
C THR A 41 -4.84 17.77 8.51
N PRO A 42 -5.12 19.08 8.58
CA PRO A 42 -5.42 19.81 7.33
C PRO A 42 -4.29 19.80 6.33
N GLN A 43 -3.04 19.82 6.79
CA GLN A 43 -1.91 19.73 5.87
C GLN A 43 -1.87 18.37 5.18
N LEU A 44 -2.14 17.31 5.93
CA LEU A 44 -2.18 15.98 5.36
C LEU A 44 -3.30 15.84 4.34
N GLU A 45 -4.47 16.37 4.68
CA GLU A 45 -5.61 16.31 3.77
C GLU A 45 -5.29 17.06 2.46
N GLN A 46 -4.68 18.22 2.56
CA GLN A 46 -4.31 19.00 1.38
C GLN A 46 -3.30 18.22 0.52
N ALA A 47 -2.32 17.60 1.15
CA ALA A 47 -1.34 16.81 0.42
C ALA A 47 -1.99 15.64 -0.29
N MET A 48 -2.95 15.00 0.37
CA MET A 48 -3.67 13.88 -0.25
C MET A 48 -4.50 14.35 -1.45
N ARG A 49 -5.18 15.49 -1.32
CA ARG A 49 -5.97 16.01 -2.44
C ARG A 49 -5.09 16.37 -3.63
N GLU A 50 -3.94 16.97 -3.37
CA GLU A 50 -3.00 17.30 -4.44
C GLU A 50 -2.47 16.06 -5.13
N ALA A 51 -2.15 15.04 -4.33
CA ALA A 51 -1.66 13.79 -4.90
C ALA A 51 -2.73 13.14 -5.77
N MET A 52 -3.98 13.15 -5.30
CA MET A 52 -5.08 12.60 -6.09
C MET A 52 -5.18 13.29 -7.44
N GLU A 53 -5.12 14.61 -7.44
CA GLU A 53 -5.20 15.35 -8.70
C GLU A 53 -4.06 15.01 -9.64
N GLU A 54 -2.88 14.81 -9.09
CA GLU A 54 -1.71 14.56 -9.91
C GLU A 54 -1.73 13.21 -10.60
N ILE A 55 -2.25 12.19 -9.94
CA ILE A 55 -2.07 10.83 -10.46
C ILE A 55 -3.37 10.14 -10.87
N ASP A 56 -4.51 10.78 -10.67
CA ASP A 56 -5.80 10.18 -10.99
C ASP A 56 -5.96 10.06 -12.51
N SER A 57 -6.20 8.86 -12.99
CA SER A 57 -6.43 8.63 -14.41
C SER A 57 -7.89 8.32 -14.70
N GLY A 58 -8.74 8.35 -13.68
CA GLY A 58 -10.15 8.01 -13.84
C GLY A 58 -10.45 6.56 -13.60
N GLU A 59 -9.45 5.75 -13.25
CA GLU A 59 -9.65 4.32 -13.01
C GLU A 59 -9.70 3.96 -11.54
N GLY A 60 -9.75 4.95 -10.67
CA GLY A 60 -9.86 4.73 -9.24
C GLY A 60 -8.56 4.99 -8.50
N ILE A 61 -8.69 5.22 -7.21
CA ILE A 61 -7.58 5.54 -6.33
C ILE A 61 -7.64 4.63 -5.12
N VAL A 62 -6.50 4.07 -4.73
CA VAL A 62 -6.40 3.30 -3.49
C VAL A 62 -5.40 3.99 -2.57
N PHE A 63 -5.84 4.24 -1.34
CA PHE A 63 -4.92 4.68 -0.29
C PHE A 63 -4.44 3.46 0.47
N LEU A 64 -3.14 3.34 0.63
CA LEU A 64 -2.52 2.32 1.49
C LEU A 64 -1.98 3.05 2.70
N THR A 65 -2.49 2.73 3.88
CA THR A 65 -2.09 3.44 5.10
C THR A 65 -1.51 2.47 6.11
N ASP A 66 -0.86 3.03 7.14
CA ASP A 66 -0.08 2.21 8.05
C ASP A 66 -0.87 1.63 9.22
N LEU A 67 -1.73 2.42 9.86
CA LEU A 67 -2.31 2.03 11.15
C LEU A 67 -3.81 2.23 11.14
N LEU A 68 -4.53 1.18 11.47
CA LEU A 68 -5.99 1.24 11.53
C LEU A 68 -6.42 2.31 12.54
N GLY A 69 -7.24 3.24 12.08
CA GLY A 69 -7.74 4.31 12.93
C GLY A 69 -6.78 5.46 13.14
N GLY A 70 -5.58 5.39 12.55
CA GLY A 70 -4.63 6.50 12.65
C GLY A 70 -5.04 7.66 11.78
N THR A 71 -4.38 8.81 11.95
CA THR A 71 -4.74 10.01 11.20
C THR A 71 -4.67 9.82 9.69
N PRO A 72 -3.63 9.16 9.13
CA PRO A 72 -3.64 8.93 7.68
C PRO A 72 -4.83 8.09 7.22
N PHE A 73 -5.19 7.06 7.99
CA PHE A 73 -6.33 6.23 7.66
C PHE A 73 -7.63 7.04 7.72
N ARG A 74 -7.82 7.82 8.79
CA ARG A 74 -9.06 8.58 8.95
C ARG A 74 -9.19 9.67 7.90
N THR A 75 -8.09 10.32 7.55
CA THR A 75 -8.11 11.37 6.54
C THR A 75 -8.46 10.78 5.18
N ALA A 76 -7.82 9.68 4.81
CA ALA A 76 -8.14 9.00 3.55
C ALA A 76 -9.58 8.53 3.53
N SER A 77 -10.08 8.04 4.69
CA SER A 77 -11.46 7.57 4.78
C SER A 77 -12.47 8.69 4.54
N LEU A 78 -12.19 9.88 5.06
CA LEU A 78 -13.06 11.02 4.79
C LEU A 78 -13.08 11.38 3.31
N LEU A 79 -11.92 11.37 2.67
CA LEU A 79 -11.84 11.65 1.25
C LEU A 79 -12.61 10.62 0.43
N SER A 80 -12.58 9.36 0.87
CA SER A 80 -13.24 8.29 0.14
C SER A 80 -14.76 8.46 0.15
N GLN A 81 -15.30 9.22 1.09
CA GLN A 81 -16.74 9.43 1.14
C GLN A 81 -17.21 10.46 0.12
N GLU A 82 -16.28 11.16 -0.52
CA GLU A 82 -16.63 12.17 -1.51
C GLU A 82 -16.78 11.60 -2.91
N ARG A 83 -16.32 10.37 -3.14
CA ARG A 83 -16.34 9.74 -4.46
C ARG A 83 -16.57 8.25 -4.30
N ASP A 84 -17.09 7.61 -5.34
CA ASP A 84 -17.34 6.17 -5.32
C ASP A 84 -16.12 5.35 -5.68
N ASP A 85 -15.07 5.98 -6.20
CA ASP A 85 -13.94 5.26 -6.78
C ASP A 85 -12.67 5.41 -5.95
N ILE A 86 -12.80 5.47 -4.63
CA ILE A 86 -11.66 5.51 -3.72
C ILE A 86 -11.80 4.38 -2.73
N GLU A 87 -10.74 3.57 -2.59
CA GLU A 87 -10.68 2.54 -1.56
C GLU A 87 -9.56 2.86 -0.59
N VAL A 88 -9.72 2.44 0.66
CA VAL A 88 -8.71 2.69 1.69
C VAL A 88 -8.36 1.37 2.34
N VAL A 89 -7.08 1.02 2.32
CA VAL A 89 -6.57 -0.20 2.93
C VAL A 89 -5.56 0.22 3.99
N THR A 90 -5.50 -0.51 5.10
CA THR A 90 -4.58 -0.16 6.16
C THR A 90 -3.79 -1.40 6.60
N GLY A 91 -2.85 -1.22 7.52
CA GLY A 91 -1.97 -2.32 7.90
C GLY A 91 -0.95 -2.64 6.83
N THR A 92 -0.61 -1.67 6.02
CA THR A 92 0.26 -1.88 4.87
C THR A 92 1.64 -2.36 5.30
N ASN A 93 2.11 -3.41 4.63
CA ASN A 93 3.47 -3.88 4.80
C ASN A 93 4.12 -3.93 3.42
N MET A 94 5.41 -4.27 3.41
CA MET A 94 6.20 -4.27 2.17
C MET A 94 5.64 -5.23 1.13
N GLN A 95 5.19 -6.41 1.57
CA GLN A 95 4.62 -7.40 0.67
C GLN A 95 3.42 -6.83 -0.07
N MET A 96 2.50 -6.23 0.67
CA MET A 96 1.31 -5.63 0.09
C MET A 96 1.67 -4.55 -0.92
N ALA A 97 2.54 -3.63 -0.52
CA ALA A 97 2.86 -2.50 -1.37
C ALA A 97 3.53 -2.94 -2.67
N ALA A 98 4.52 -3.82 -2.57
CA ALA A 98 5.26 -4.23 -3.75
C ALA A 98 4.41 -5.05 -4.71
N GLU A 99 3.69 -6.05 -4.19
CA GLU A 99 2.90 -6.91 -5.06
C GLU A 99 1.74 -6.17 -5.70
N MET A 100 1.06 -5.33 -4.93
CA MET A 100 -0.12 -4.68 -5.47
C MET A 100 0.22 -3.63 -6.51
N LEU A 101 1.36 -2.96 -6.36
CA LEU A 101 1.79 -2.03 -7.40
C LEU A 101 2.11 -2.75 -8.70
N LEU A 102 2.64 -3.97 -8.62
CA LEU A 102 2.94 -4.72 -9.82
C LEU A 102 1.69 -5.28 -10.49
N GLU A 103 0.66 -5.61 -9.72
CA GLU A 103 -0.49 -6.33 -10.26
C GLU A 103 -1.69 -5.46 -10.59
N ARG A 104 -1.62 -4.17 -10.29
CA ARG A 104 -2.81 -3.31 -10.35
C ARG A 104 -3.43 -3.18 -11.73
N ASP A 105 -2.67 -3.40 -12.79
CA ASP A 105 -3.20 -3.20 -14.15
C ASP A 105 -4.30 -4.18 -14.51
N GLU A 106 -4.29 -5.33 -13.87
CA GLU A 106 -5.22 -6.39 -14.22
C GLU A 106 -6.45 -6.41 -13.31
N LEU A 107 -6.57 -5.47 -12.39
CA LEU A 107 -7.56 -5.57 -11.34
C LEU A 107 -8.58 -4.45 -11.40
N SER A 108 -9.82 -4.77 -11.02
CA SER A 108 -10.79 -3.74 -10.70
C SER A 108 -10.45 -3.16 -9.33
N LEU A 109 -11.08 -2.03 -9.00
CA LEU A 109 -10.83 -1.39 -7.72
C LEU A 109 -11.20 -2.30 -6.55
N VAL A 110 -12.32 -3.00 -6.67
CA VAL A 110 -12.75 -3.92 -5.62
C VAL A 110 -11.78 -5.09 -5.49
N GLU A 111 -11.34 -5.63 -6.62
CA GLU A 111 -10.36 -6.71 -6.61
C GLU A 111 -9.05 -6.27 -5.99
N PHE A 112 -8.61 -5.06 -6.31
CA PHE A 112 -7.40 -4.52 -5.72
C PHE A 112 -7.52 -4.50 -4.20
N ARG A 113 -8.63 -3.94 -3.70
CA ARG A 113 -8.84 -3.85 -2.26
C ARG A 113 -8.78 -5.22 -1.60
N GLN A 114 -9.47 -6.20 -2.18
CA GLN A 114 -9.52 -7.52 -1.60
C GLN A 114 -8.16 -8.21 -1.63
N GLN A 115 -7.48 -8.12 -2.76
CA GLN A 115 -6.18 -8.77 -2.91
C GLN A 115 -5.11 -8.09 -2.06
N ALA A 116 -5.22 -6.78 -1.85
CA ALA A 116 -4.26 -6.08 -1.00
C ALA A 116 -4.29 -6.65 0.42
N VAL A 117 -5.48 -6.86 0.96
CA VAL A 117 -5.61 -7.39 2.31
C VAL A 117 -5.05 -8.81 2.37
N GLU A 118 -5.40 -9.65 1.40
CA GLU A 118 -4.89 -11.02 1.36
C GLU A 118 -3.37 -11.05 1.24
N CYS A 119 -2.84 -10.20 0.38
CA CYS A 119 -1.40 -10.13 0.16
C CYS A 119 -0.67 -9.71 1.44
N GLY A 120 -1.22 -8.71 2.14
CA GLY A 120 -0.64 -8.27 3.39
C GLY A 120 -0.59 -9.39 4.42
N TYR A 121 -1.67 -10.15 4.53
CA TYR A 121 -1.70 -11.28 5.46
C TYR A 121 -0.66 -12.33 5.10
N ARG A 122 -0.47 -12.60 3.82
CA ARG A 122 0.51 -13.61 3.41
C ARG A 122 1.93 -13.25 3.82
N GLY A 123 2.21 -11.97 3.97
CA GLY A 123 3.53 -11.53 4.39
C GLY A 123 3.79 -11.66 5.88
N ILE A 124 2.77 -11.99 6.66
CA ILE A 124 2.89 -12.08 8.11
C ILE A 124 3.05 -13.56 8.48
N THR A 125 4.28 -13.96 8.77
CA THR A 125 4.56 -15.36 9.05
C THR A 125 5.82 -15.46 9.90
N SER A 126 6.26 -16.67 10.20
CA SER A 126 7.48 -16.91 10.95
C SER A 126 8.32 -17.94 10.24
N LEU A 127 9.60 -17.97 10.56
CA LEU A 127 10.46 -19.01 10.00
C LEU A 127 9.95 -20.40 10.34
N ALA A 128 9.52 -20.59 11.59
CA ALA A 128 9.03 -21.90 12.01
C ALA A 128 7.84 -22.33 11.17
N ALA A 129 6.89 -21.40 10.95
CA ALA A 129 5.72 -21.70 10.15
C ALA A 129 6.10 -22.05 8.71
N GLU A 130 7.03 -21.30 8.14
CA GLU A 130 7.45 -21.55 6.77
C GLU A 130 8.18 -22.89 6.63
N MET A 131 9.02 -23.20 7.59
CA MET A 131 9.75 -24.46 7.56
C MET A 131 8.80 -25.64 7.70
N GLU A 132 7.83 -25.53 8.59
CA GLU A 132 6.86 -26.60 8.80
C GLU A 132 6.04 -26.82 7.53
N HIS A 133 5.64 -25.72 6.91
CA HIS A 133 4.81 -25.77 5.71
C HIS A 133 5.57 -26.39 4.54
N LYS A 134 6.87 -26.17 4.47
CA LYS A 134 7.68 -26.63 3.35
C LYS A 134 8.45 -27.92 3.63
N ALA A 135 8.32 -28.47 4.82
CA ALA A 135 9.14 -29.61 5.21
C ALA A 135 9.10 -30.75 4.21
N PRO A 136 7.93 -31.15 3.70
CA PRO A 136 7.89 -32.30 2.79
C PRO A 136 8.56 -32.05 1.46
N ILE A 137 8.78 -30.79 1.09
CA ILE A 137 9.38 -30.49 -0.19
C ILE A 137 10.54 -29.56 -0.02
N ALA A 138 11.25 -29.73 1.05
CA ALA A 138 12.33 -28.83 1.38
C ALA A 138 13.41 -28.77 0.33
N ASP A 139 13.58 -29.84 -0.38
CA ASP A 139 14.65 -29.89 -1.37
C ASP A 139 14.35 -29.04 -2.57
N THR A 140 13.15 -28.53 -2.70
CA THR A 140 12.84 -27.74 -3.86
C THR A 140 12.92 -26.27 -3.63
N VAL A 141 13.40 -25.93 -2.50
CA VAL A 141 13.42 -24.55 -2.23
C VAL A 141 14.26 -23.75 -3.08
N GLU A 142 13.93 -22.69 -3.44
CA GLU A 142 14.66 -21.95 -4.15
C GLU A 142 14.47 -20.66 -3.74
N GLU A 143 15.05 -19.81 -3.67
CA GLU A 143 14.86 -18.73 -3.26
C GLU A 143 14.86 -17.76 -3.96
N ASP A 144 14.30 -16.98 -4.16
CA ASP A 144 14.06 -16.16 -4.89
C ASP A 144 14.41 -15.05 -4.60
N GLY A 145 14.74 -14.67 -4.44
CA GLY A 145 15.18 -13.71 -4.40
C GLY A 145 14.80 -12.40 -4.14
N ILE A 146 14.09 -12.11 -3.57
CA ILE A 146 13.73 -10.75 -3.27
C ILE A 146 14.55 -10.16 -2.13
#